data_43b7ac931fcdfb9db2f9a5aeac61cece
#
_entry.id   43b7ac931fcdfb9db2f9a5aeac61cece
#
_cell.length_a   1.000
_cell.length_b   1.000
_cell.length_c   1.000
_cell.angle_alpha   90.00
_cell.angle_beta   90.00
_cell.angle_gamma   90.00
#
_symmetry.space_group_name_H-M   'P 1'
#
loop_
_entity.id
_entity.type
_entity.pdbx_description
1 polymer ?
#
loop_
_entity_poly.entity_id
_entity_poly.type
_entity_poly.pdbx_seq_one_letter_code
_entity_poly.pdbx_strand_id
1 'polypeptide(L)'
;MQNLTDSLNPSQIEAVTATEGYIRVIAGAGTGKTRALTHRYAWLVNEYGISPSNILCITFTNKAANEMKKRIKAMLGEAFDTSFVATLHAFCTRVLREEISRLFYPENFIVLDNVDQKKILEEVYDEMGIRMDTASFRFMIDQIRYYKNLITYVSYLADPDFDYDTLTSDKPSDEIMFRYIKKQRKYFGLDFFDLINFTIYLFRTFPEVLEKWQTRLCYIMVDEFQDITAKEFKLIRRL
;
A
#
# COMPACT_ATOMS: atom_id res chain seq x y z
N MET A 1 -1.90 -14.21 -33.42
CA MET A 1 -2.12 -13.41 -32.19
C MET A 1 -3.08 -12.29 -32.53
N GLN A 2 -4.12 -12.06 -31.73
CA GLN A 2 -5.04 -10.94 -31.95
C GLN A 2 -4.24 -9.65 -31.64
N ASN A 3 -4.30 -8.66 -32.55
CA ASN A 3 -3.58 -7.40 -32.33
C ASN A 3 -4.19 -6.69 -31.10
N LEU A 4 -3.38 -6.35 -30.13
CA LEU A 4 -3.82 -5.73 -28.86
C LEU A 4 -4.59 -4.40 -29.05
N THR A 5 -4.46 -3.78 -30.23
CA THR A 5 -5.07 -2.48 -30.54
C THR A 5 -6.38 -2.58 -31.32
N ASP A 6 -6.71 -3.73 -31.94
CA ASP A 6 -7.87 -3.87 -32.85
C ASP A 6 -9.22 -3.50 -32.24
N SER A 7 -9.33 -3.64 -30.92
CA SER A 7 -10.56 -3.38 -30.17
C SER A 7 -10.61 -2.00 -29.48
N LEU A 8 -9.62 -1.15 -29.71
CA LEU A 8 -9.46 0.15 -29.08
C LEU A 8 -9.83 1.29 -30.02
N ASN A 9 -10.35 2.39 -29.47
CA ASN A 9 -10.54 3.62 -30.25
C ASN A 9 -9.20 4.39 -30.36
N PRO A 10 -9.10 5.41 -31.25
CA PRO A 10 -7.83 6.14 -31.49
C PRO A 10 -7.21 6.73 -30.23
N SER A 11 -7.99 7.35 -29.34
CA SER A 11 -7.49 7.92 -28.09
C SER A 11 -6.99 6.85 -27.10
N GLN A 12 -7.64 5.67 -27.07
CA GLN A 12 -7.17 4.54 -26.30
C GLN A 12 -5.88 3.96 -26.88
N ILE A 13 -5.77 3.87 -28.20
CA ILE A 13 -4.53 3.43 -28.88
C ILE A 13 -3.37 4.36 -28.50
N GLU A 14 -3.56 5.67 -28.58
CA GLU A 14 -2.56 6.66 -28.14
C GLU A 14 -2.14 6.44 -26.68
N ALA A 15 -3.09 6.29 -25.76
CA ALA A 15 -2.81 6.04 -24.35
C ALA A 15 -2.07 4.70 -24.11
N VAL A 16 -2.33 3.67 -24.93
CA VAL A 16 -1.72 2.34 -24.82
C VAL A 16 -0.30 2.34 -25.37
N THR A 17 -0.05 3.01 -26.48
CA THR A 17 1.23 2.97 -27.23
C THR A 17 2.23 4.03 -26.77
N ALA A 18 1.79 5.11 -26.13
CA ALA A 18 2.69 6.10 -25.54
C ALA A 18 3.45 5.47 -24.35
N THR A 19 4.73 5.19 -24.47
CA THR A 19 5.50 4.41 -23.48
C THR A 19 6.39 5.26 -22.59
N GLU A 20 6.78 6.45 -23.04
CA GLU A 20 7.78 7.27 -22.35
C GLU A 20 7.18 8.45 -21.60
N GLY A 21 7.82 8.78 -20.47
CA GLY A 21 7.49 9.96 -19.67
C GLY A 21 6.24 9.82 -18.78
N TYR A 22 5.79 10.96 -18.29
CA TYR A 22 4.60 11.03 -17.42
C TYR A 22 3.34 11.17 -18.26
N ILE A 23 2.51 10.14 -18.27
CA ILE A 23 1.28 10.10 -19.06
C ILE A 23 0.07 10.21 -18.14
N ARG A 24 -0.77 11.21 -18.38
CA ARG A 24 -2.05 11.38 -17.69
C ARG A 24 -3.20 11.21 -18.68
N VAL A 25 -4.04 10.22 -18.43
CA VAL A 25 -5.26 9.96 -19.19
C VAL A 25 -6.46 10.51 -18.44
N ILE A 26 -7.17 11.47 -19.05
CA ILE A 26 -8.41 12.04 -18.51
C ILE A 26 -9.56 11.47 -19.32
N ALA A 27 -10.47 10.77 -18.64
CA ALA A 27 -11.59 10.11 -19.30
C ALA A 27 -12.80 9.99 -18.36
N GLY A 28 -14.00 10.14 -18.91
CA GLY A 28 -15.24 10.01 -18.15
C GLY A 28 -15.51 8.61 -17.63
N ALA A 29 -16.54 8.44 -16.82
CA ALA A 29 -17.00 7.12 -16.39
C ALA A 29 -17.47 6.29 -17.60
N GLY A 30 -17.19 4.98 -17.61
CA GLY A 30 -17.61 4.07 -18.68
C GLY A 30 -16.85 4.18 -20.01
N THR A 31 -15.88 5.08 -20.15
CA THR A 31 -15.11 5.28 -21.40
C THR A 31 -14.01 4.23 -21.65
N GLY A 32 -13.83 3.29 -20.72
CA GLY A 32 -12.86 2.20 -20.86
C GLY A 32 -11.45 2.51 -20.33
N LYS A 33 -11.30 3.40 -19.34
CA LYS A 33 -10.00 3.68 -18.68
C LYS A 33 -9.25 2.40 -18.27
N THR A 34 -9.89 1.55 -17.50
CA THR A 34 -9.31 0.29 -17.03
C THR A 34 -8.96 -0.65 -18.19
N ARG A 35 -9.74 -0.62 -19.29
CA ARG A 35 -9.43 -1.37 -20.52
C ARG A 35 -8.15 -0.84 -21.15
N ALA A 36 -8.00 0.47 -21.34
CA ALA A 36 -6.80 1.06 -21.87
C ALA A 36 -5.58 0.72 -20.99
N LEU A 37 -5.73 0.77 -19.65
CA LEU A 37 -4.65 0.44 -18.71
C LEU A 37 -4.21 -1.03 -18.82
N THR A 38 -5.15 -1.98 -18.91
CA THR A 38 -4.82 -3.40 -19.08
C THR A 38 -4.20 -3.72 -20.45
N HIS A 39 -4.67 -3.05 -21.51
CA HIS A 39 -4.05 -3.17 -22.83
C HIS A 39 -2.65 -2.55 -22.87
N ARG A 40 -2.42 -1.42 -22.20
CA ARG A 40 -1.08 -0.82 -22.05
C ARG A 40 -0.13 -1.77 -21.33
N TYR A 41 -0.58 -2.43 -20.27
CA TYR A 41 0.21 -3.45 -19.58
C TYR A 41 0.60 -4.57 -20.56
N ALA A 42 -0.37 -5.12 -21.29
CA ALA A 42 -0.12 -6.17 -22.25
C ALA A 42 0.80 -5.70 -23.41
N TRP A 43 0.66 -4.44 -23.85
CA TRP A 43 1.50 -3.82 -24.87
C TRP A 43 2.96 -3.73 -24.43
N LEU A 44 3.23 -3.24 -23.22
CA LEU A 44 4.59 -3.17 -22.66
C LEU A 44 5.27 -4.54 -22.59
N VAL A 45 4.50 -5.57 -22.21
CA VAL A 45 5.03 -6.94 -22.14
C VAL A 45 5.30 -7.52 -23.54
N ASN A 46 4.33 -7.43 -24.47
CA ASN A 46 4.44 -8.08 -25.78
C ASN A 46 5.34 -7.35 -26.76
N GLU A 47 5.21 -6.03 -26.86
CA GLU A 47 5.92 -5.25 -27.89
C GLU A 47 7.30 -4.78 -27.42
N TYR A 48 7.44 -4.51 -26.13
CA TYR A 48 8.72 -4.03 -25.57
C TYR A 48 9.46 -5.09 -24.75
N GLY A 49 8.89 -6.27 -24.56
CA GLY A 49 9.53 -7.35 -23.80
C GLY A 49 9.75 -7.02 -22.32
N ILE A 50 8.99 -6.05 -21.77
CA ILE A 50 9.14 -5.64 -20.37
C ILE A 50 8.64 -6.77 -19.47
N SER A 51 9.48 -7.20 -18.53
CA SER A 51 9.09 -8.23 -17.57
C SER A 51 7.89 -7.77 -16.71
N PRO A 52 6.89 -8.62 -16.47
CA PRO A 52 5.80 -8.33 -15.53
C PRO A 52 6.28 -7.89 -14.15
N SER A 53 7.45 -8.34 -13.71
CA SER A 53 8.07 -7.93 -12.43
C SER A 53 8.60 -6.50 -12.41
N ASN A 54 8.68 -5.84 -13.58
CA ASN A 54 9.13 -4.46 -13.76
C ASN A 54 7.96 -3.48 -13.97
N ILE A 55 6.72 -3.97 -13.93
CA ILE A 55 5.52 -3.15 -14.16
C ILE A 55 4.65 -3.20 -12.90
N LEU A 56 4.60 -2.11 -12.15
CA LEU A 56 3.67 -1.95 -11.03
C LEU A 56 2.36 -1.34 -11.56
N CYS A 57 1.25 -2.05 -11.39
CA CYS A 57 -0.08 -1.56 -11.72
C CYS A 57 -0.93 -1.46 -10.45
N ILE A 58 -1.20 -0.23 -10.02
CA ILE A 58 -1.91 0.07 -8.78
C ILE A 58 -3.39 0.33 -9.08
N THR A 59 -4.26 -0.27 -8.27
CA THR A 59 -5.70 -0.01 -8.25
C THR A 59 -6.18 0.17 -6.81
N PHE A 60 -7.37 0.76 -6.66
CA PHE A 60 -7.90 1.12 -5.34
C PHE A 60 -8.42 -0.07 -4.53
N THR A 61 -8.93 -1.13 -5.18
CA THR A 61 -9.54 -2.27 -4.48
C THR A 61 -8.97 -3.61 -4.93
N ASN A 62 -8.98 -4.59 -4.03
CA ASN A 62 -8.59 -5.96 -4.36
C ASN A 62 -9.49 -6.57 -5.45
N LYS A 63 -10.77 -6.20 -5.48
CA LYS A 63 -11.71 -6.63 -6.54
C LYS A 63 -11.26 -6.11 -7.90
N ALA A 64 -10.92 -4.83 -8.02
CA ALA A 64 -10.42 -4.23 -9.25
C ALA A 64 -9.06 -4.84 -9.66
N ALA A 65 -8.15 -5.07 -8.72
CA ALA A 65 -6.88 -5.74 -8.98
C ALA A 65 -7.09 -7.15 -9.56
N ASN A 66 -7.99 -7.92 -8.98
CA ASN A 66 -8.29 -9.27 -9.46
C ASN A 66 -8.96 -9.26 -10.84
N GLU A 67 -9.82 -8.29 -11.13
CA GLU A 67 -10.41 -8.11 -12.46
C GLU A 67 -9.34 -7.74 -13.50
N MET A 68 -8.45 -6.80 -13.17
CA MET A 68 -7.30 -6.46 -14.04
C MET A 68 -6.42 -7.67 -14.32
N LYS A 69 -6.07 -8.45 -13.29
CA LYS A 69 -5.28 -9.68 -13.45
C LYS A 69 -5.93 -10.65 -14.44
N LYS A 70 -7.24 -10.88 -14.31
CA LYS A 70 -8.00 -11.74 -15.26
C LYS A 70 -7.93 -11.23 -16.69
N ARG A 71 -8.09 -9.92 -16.89
CA ARG A 71 -8.04 -9.31 -18.23
C ARG A 71 -6.63 -9.40 -18.84
N ILE A 72 -5.59 -9.13 -18.05
CA ILE A 72 -4.19 -9.24 -18.49
C ILE A 72 -3.87 -10.69 -18.85
N LYS A 73 -4.23 -11.65 -18.02
CA LYS A 73 -4.02 -13.08 -18.30
C LYS A 73 -4.78 -13.56 -19.53
N ALA A 74 -5.98 -13.05 -19.77
CA ALA A 74 -6.72 -13.37 -21.00
C ALA A 74 -6.01 -12.90 -22.28
N MET A 75 -5.21 -11.83 -22.21
CA MET A 75 -4.45 -11.31 -23.34
C MET A 75 -3.06 -11.96 -23.48
N LEU A 76 -2.37 -12.23 -22.36
CA LEU A 76 -0.98 -12.67 -22.36
C LEU A 76 -0.83 -14.18 -22.11
N GLY A 77 -1.86 -14.82 -21.56
CA GLY A 77 -1.86 -16.24 -21.15
C GLY A 77 -1.92 -16.41 -19.64
N GLU A 78 -2.50 -17.52 -19.20
CA GLU A 78 -2.73 -17.82 -17.77
C GLU A 78 -1.44 -17.95 -16.94
N ALA A 79 -0.34 -18.33 -17.56
CA ALA A 79 0.96 -18.51 -16.90
C ALA A 79 1.67 -17.18 -16.58
N PHE A 80 1.20 -16.04 -17.09
CA PHE A 80 1.85 -14.76 -16.84
C PHE A 80 1.75 -14.34 -15.38
N ASP A 81 2.87 -13.90 -14.83
CA ASP A 81 2.92 -13.32 -13.48
C ASP A 81 2.21 -11.95 -13.48
N THR A 82 1.21 -11.83 -12.64
CA THR A 82 0.47 -10.58 -12.42
C THR A 82 0.59 -10.11 -10.96
N SER A 83 1.65 -10.54 -10.28
CA SER A 83 1.83 -10.29 -8.84
C SER A 83 1.96 -8.80 -8.49
N PHE A 84 2.44 -7.97 -9.42
CA PHE A 84 2.54 -6.51 -9.29
C PHE A 84 1.31 -5.73 -9.77
N VAL A 85 0.23 -6.42 -10.14
CA VAL A 85 -1.09 -5.81 -10.31
C VAL A 85 -1.82 -5.90 -8.97
N ALA A 86 -1.85 -4.84 -8.20
CA ALA A 86 -2.24 -4.90 -6.79
C ALA A 86 -2.79 -3.56 -6.28
N THR A 87 -3.31 -3.54 -5.05
CA THR A 87 -3.53 -2.28 -4.32
C THR A 87 -2.20 -1.73 -3.81
N LEU A 88 -2.13 -0.42 -3.54
CA LEU A 88 -0.93 0.19 -2.97
C LEU A 88 -0.56 -0.45 -1.62
N HIS A 89 -1.54 -0.78 -0.77
CA HIS A 89 -1.30 -1.48 0.49
C HIS A 89 -0.69 -2.88 0.27
N ALA A 90 -1.15 -3.62 -0.72
CA ALA A 90 -0.56 -4.92 -1.05
C ALA A 90 0.86 -4.78 -1.60
N PHE A 91 1.15 -3.74 -2.37
CA PHE A 91 2.51 -3.40 -2.79
C PHE A 91 3.40 -3.05 -1.58
N CYS A 92 2.94 -2.18 -0.67
CA CYS A 92 3.66 -1.85 0.57
C CYS A 92 3.93 -3.10 1.41
N THR A 93 2.92 -3.99 1.55
CA THR A 93 3.10 -5.26 2.26
C THR A 93 4.22 -6.09 1.63
N ARG A 94 4.30 -6.15 0.30
CA ARG A 94 5.39 -6.88 -0.37
C ARG A 94 6.76 -6.25 -0.09
N VAL A 95 6.87 -4.92 -0.22
CA VAL A 95 8.11 -4.20 0.11
C VAL A 95 8.54 -4.52 1.55
N LEU A 96 7.60 -4.43 2.48
CA LEU A 96 7.88 -4.69 3.89
C LEU A 96 8.23 -6.17 4.15
N ARG A 97 7.58 -7.13 3.49
CA ARG A 97 7.97 -8.55 3.60
C ARG A 97 9.42 -8.81 3.16
N GLU A 98 9.94 -8.05 2.21
CA GLU A 98 11.31 -8.19 1.72
C GLU A 98 12.34 -7.43 2.57
N GLU A 99 11.95 -6.34 3.26
CA GLU A 99 12.92 -5.37 3.81
C GLU A 99 12.71 -4.99 5.28
N ILE A 100 11.61 -5.39 5.91
CA ILE A 100 11.20 -4.87 7.22
C ILE A 100 12.12 -5.31 8.36
N SER A 101 12.92 -6.36 8.15
CA SER A 101 13.94 -6.79 9.12
C SER A 101 14.93 -5.67 9.48
N ARG A 102 15.15 -4.71 8.57
CA ARG A 102 15.93 -3.48 8.81
C ARG A 102 15.29 -2.54 9.84
N LEU A 103 14.01 -2.72 10.11
CA LEU A 103 13.22 -1.98 11.10
C LEU A 103 12.93 -2.83 12.35
N PHE A 104 13.68 -3.92 12.55
CA PHE A 104 13.55 -4.83 13.67
C PHE A 104 12.15 -5.44 13.83
N TYR A 105 11.49 -5.68 12.70
CA TYR A 105 10.24 -6.45 12.60
C TYR A 105 10.51 -7.77 11.88
N PRO A 106 9.78 -8.84 12.23
CA PRO A 106 9.87 -10.10 11.50
C PRO A 106 9.21 -9.96 10.12
N GLU A 107 9.72 -10.68 9.12
CA GLU A 107 9.14 -10.70 7.77
C GLU A 107 7.68 -11.18 7.76
N ASN A 108 7.32 -12.05 8.70
CA ASN A 108 5.96 -12.59 8.88
C ASN A 108 5.09 -11.73 9.82
N PHE A 109 5.34 -10.42 9.92
CA PHE A 109 4.52 -9.49 10.70
C PHE A 109 3.01 -9.67 10.40
N ILE A 110 2.17 -9.31 11.37
CA ILE A 110 0.70 -9.45 11.24
C ILE A 110 0.13 -8.17 10.62
N VAL A 111 -0.71 -8.32 9.58
CA VAL A 111 -1.51 -7.21 9.06
C VAL A 111 -2.81 -7.15 9.83
N LEU A 112 -2.98 -6.07 10.61
CA LEU A 112 -4.14 -5.88 11.49
C LEU A 112 -5.32 -5.31 10.72
N ASP A 113 -6.43 -6.00 10.73
CA ASP A 113 -7.71 -5.47 10.27
C ASP A 113 -8.46 -4.73 11.40
N ASN A 114 -9.67 -4.26 11.12
CA ASN A 114 -10.48 -3.55 12.11
C ASN A 114 -10.90 -4.45 13.30
N VAL A 115 -11.02 -5.76 13.08
CA VAL A 115 -11.38 -6.71 14.15
C VAL A 115 -10.19 -6.91 15.08
N ASP A 116 -9.00 -7.04 14.51
CA ASP A 116 -7.77 -7.18 15.29
C ASP A 116 -7.46 -5.91 16.09
N GLN A 117 -7.60 -4.73 15.47
CA GLN A 117 -7.43 -3.45 16.16
C GLN A 117 -8.42 -3.30 17.32
N LYS A 118 -9.66 -3.76 17.13
CA LYS A 118 -10.67 -3.75 18.19
C LYS A 118 -10.27 -4.65 19.37
N LYS A 119 -9.81 -5.86 19.12
CA LYS A 119 -9.33 -6.78 20.16
C LYS A 119 -8.16 -6.18 20.96
N ILE A 120 -7.18 -5.57 20.27
CA ILE A 120 -6.07 -4.91 20.96
C ILE A 120 -6.56 -3.77 21.85
N LEU A 121 -7.53 -2.98 21.39
CA LEU A 121 -8.13 -1.93 22.23
C LEU A 121 -8.93 -2.52 23.39
N GLU A 122 -9.72 -3.57 23.20
CA GLU A 122 -10.43 -4.28 24.27
C GLU A 122 -9.47 -4.72 25.37
N GLU A 123 -8.34 -5.33 25.01
CA GLU A 123 -7.31 -5.70 25.97
C GLU A 123 -6.73 -4.49 26.74
N VAL A 124 -6.52 -3.35 26.07
CA VAL A 124 -6.03 -2.12 26.72
C VAL A 124 -7.07 -1.59 27.72
N TYR A 125 -8.34 -1.56 27.33
CA TYR A 125 -9.41 -1.08 28.20
C TYR A 125 -9.59 -1.99 29.41
N ASP A 126 -9.52 -3.30 29.23
CA ASP A 126 -9.63 -4.28 30.32
C ASP A 126 -8.47 -4.14 31.31
N GLU A 127 -7.23 -3.95 30.84
CA GLU A 127 -6.06 -3.71 31.70
C GLU A 127 -6.16 -2.41 32.51
N MET A 128 -6.86 -1.41 31.98
CA MET A 128 -7.11 -0.15 32.66
C MET A 128 -8.35 -0.19 33.56
N GLY A 129 -9.12 -1.28 33.57
CA GLY A 129 -10.38 -1.40 34.31
C GLY A 129 -11.49 -0.48 33.78
N ILE A 130 -11.43 -0.10 32.51
CA ILE A 130 -12.36 0.82 31.84
C ILE A 130 -13.24 0.03 30.87
N ARG A 131 -14.54 0.30 30.88
CA ARG A 131 -15.46 -0.32 29.91
C ARG A 131 -15.38 0.37 28.56
N MET A 132 -15.12 -0.40 27.50
CA MET A 132 -15.16 0.07 26.11
C MET A 132 -16.57 -0.11 25.52
N ASP A 133 -17.12 0.94 24.92
CA ASP A 133 -18.30 0.88 24.08
C ASP A 133 -17.98 1.21 22.60
N THR A 134 -18.98 1.15 21.75
CA THR A 134 -18.80 1.42 20.30
C THR A 134 -18.34 2.85 20.01
N ALA A 135 -18.78 3.83 20.80
CA ALA A 135 -18.40 5.23 20.63
C ALA A 135 -16.93 5.44 21.04
N SER A 136 -16.53 4.87 22.18
CA SER A 136 -15.14 4.89 22.66
C SER A 136 -14.19 4.22 21.66
N PHE A 137 -14.59 3.08 21.08
CA PHE A 137 -13.80 2.43 20.03
C PHE A 137 -13.56 3.33 18.81
N ARG A 138 -14.63 3.91 18.25
CA ARG A 138 -14.52 4.81 17.11
C ARG A 138 -13.63 6.01 17.40
N PHE A 139 -13.87 6.66 18.53
CA PHE A 139 -13.06 7.78 18.98
C PHE A 139 -11.58 7.40 19.07
N MET A 140 -11.24 6.29 19.70
CA MET A 140 -9.85 5.87 19.87
C MET A 140 -9.18 5.50 18.55
N ILE A 141 -9.87 4.83 17.64
CA ILE A 141 -9.34 4.55 16.30
C ILE A 141 -9.02 5.84 15.55
N ASP A 142 -9.87 6.86 15.66
CA ASP A 142 -9.62 8.16 15.01
C ASP A 142 -8.44 8.91 15.66
N GLN A 143 -8.28 8.84 16.99
CA GLN A 143 -7.11 9.39 17.69
C GLN A 143 -5.81 8.66 17.27
N ILE A 144 -5.83 7.34 17.18
CA ILE A 144 -4.68 6.53 16.73
C ILE A 144 -4.32 6.89 15.29
N ARG A 145 -5.30 7.01 14.39
CA ARG A 145 -5.09 7.44 13.00
C ARG A 145 -4.49 8.83 12.91
N TYR A 146 -5.00 9.77 13.71
CA TYR A 146 -4.45 11.12 13.77
C TYR A 146 -2.98 11.13 14.22
N TYR A 147 -2.67 10.40 15.28
CA TYR A 147 -1.29 10.23 15.75
C TYR A 147 -0.39 9.61 14.68
N LYS A 148 -0.85 8.58 13.99
CA LYS A 148 -0.13 7.90 12.91
C LYS A 148 0.05 8.76 11.63
N ASN A 149 -0.63 9.88 11.51
CA ASN A 149 -0.32 10.84 10.45
C ASN A 149 1.08 11.46 10.61
N LEU A 150 1.58 11.52 11.82
CA LEU A 150 2.96 11.88 12.11
C LEU A 150 3.83 10.63 11.95
N ILE A 151 4.57 10.52 10.85
CA ILE A 151 5.46 9.36 10.56
C ILE A 151 6.51 9.12 11.67
N THR A 152 6.73 10.10 12.54
CA THR A 152 7.69 10.03 13.65
C THR A 152 7.48 8.85 14.58
N TYR A 153 6.22 8.37 14.78
CA TYR A 153 5.97 7.20 15.62
C TYR A 153 6.65 5.92 15.09
N VAL A 154 6.92 5.85 13.76
CA VAL A 154 7.58 4.69 13.16
C VAL A 154 9.02 4.56 13.68
N SER A 155 9.69 5.68 13.98
CA SER A 155 11.05 5.64 14.53
C SER A 155 11.10 4.94 15.89
N TYR A 156 10.06 5.12 16.73
CA TYR A 156 9.97 4.42 18.01
C TYR A 156 9.70 2.92 17.82
N LEU A 157 8.79 2.59 16.89
CA LEU A 157 8.48 1.19 16.60
C LEU A 157 9.65 0.45 15.91
N ALA A 158 10.49 1.17 15.17
CA ALA A 158 11.65 0.64 14.48
C ALA A 158 12.93 0.62 15.34
N ASP A 159 12.87 1.13 16.54
CA ASP A 159 13.98 1.13 17.50
C ASP A 159 13.83 -0.07 18.46
N PRO A 160 14.75 -1.06 18.41
CA PRO A 160 14.68 -2.23 19.30
C PRO A 160 14.93 -1.89 20.77
N ASP A 161 15.66 -0.78 21.01
CA ASP A 161 16.06 -0.35 22.35
C ASP A 161 15.14 0.73 22.93
N PHE A 162 14.08 1.10 22.17
CA PHE A 162 13.14 2.12 22.64
C PHE A 162 12.40 1.68 23.90
N ASP A 163 12.53 2.47 24.95
CA ASP A 163 11.81 2.24 26.22
C ASP A 163 10.36 2.72 26.12
N TYR A 164 9.47 1.78 25.85
CA TYR A 164 8.01 2.04 25.75
C TYR A 164 7.39 2.47 27.08
N ASP A 165 8.04 2.25 28.22
CA ASP A 165 7.54 2.70 29.53
C ASP A 165 7.69 4.21 29.71
N THR A 166 8.46 4.88 28.85
CA THR A 166 8.49 6.34 28.77
C THR A 166 7.28 6.96 28.06
N LEU A 167 6.54 6.17 27.27
CA LEU A 167 5.29 6.61 26.64
C LEU A 167 4.14 6.53 27.66
N THR A 168 3.98 7.59 28.43
CA THR A 168 2.90 7.73 29.43
C THR A 168 2.22 9.09 29.29
N SER A 169 0.97 9.17 29.72
CA SER A 169 0.21 10.42 29.77
C SER A 169 -0.81 10.41 30.89
N ASP A 170 -0.96 11.55 31.56
CA ASP A 170 -2.04 11.77 32.53
C ASP A 170 -3.41 11.91 31.86
N LYS A 171 -3.44 12.14 30.56
CA LYS A 171 -4.66 12.20 29.76
C LYS A 171 -5.09 10.80 29.32
N PRO A 172 -6.27 10.31 29.75
CA PRO A 172 -6.68 8.92 29.51
C PRO A 172 -6.67 8.48 28.06
N SER A 173 -7.07 9.35 27.12
CA SER A 173 -7.07 9.02 25.68
C SER A 173 -5.66 8.78 25.13
N ASP A 174 -4.69 9.57 25.57
CA ASP A 174 -3.31 9.45 25.13
C ASP A 174 -2.66 8.21 25.77
N GLU A 175 -2.96 7.93 27.03
CA GLU A 175 -2.50 6.71 27.70
C GLU A 175 -3.03 5.44 27.01
N ILE A 176 -4.32 5.40 26.66
CA ILE A 176 -4.92 4.28 25.88
C ILE A 176 -4.18 4.12 24.55
N MET A 177 -3.92 5.23 23.84
CA MET A 177 -3.21 5.21 22.57
C MET A 177 -1.78 4.67 22.73
N PHE A 178 -1.03 5.09 23.74
CA PHE A 178 0.33 4.60 23.98
C PHE A 178 0.35 3.12 24.33
N ARG A 179 -0.58 2.64 25.16
CA ARG A 179 -0.73 1.22 25.45
C ARG A 179 -1.08 0.40 24.21
N TYR A 180 -1.97 0.96 23.34
CA TYR A 180 -2.28 0.33 22.05
C TYR A 180 -1.01 0.18 21.18
N ILE A 181 -0.21 1.23 21.03
CA ILE A 181 1.04 1.22 20.26
C ILE A 181 2.03 0.20 20.84
N LYS A 182 2.19 0.15 22.17
CA LYS A 182 3.02 -0.84 22.86
C LYS A 182 2.57 -2.28 22.57
N LYS A 183 1.26 -2.56 22.67
CA LYS A 183 0.71 -3.89 22.32
C LYS A 183 0.87 -4.23 20.85
N GLN A 184 0.61 -3.27 19.97
CA GLN A 184 0.81 -3.43 18.53
C GLN A 184 2.27 -3.83 18.22
N ARG A 185 3.24 -3.19 18.85
CA ARG A 185 4.67 -3.56 18.72
C ARG A 185 4.94 -4.96 19.24
N LYS A 186 4.39 -5.32 20.40
CA LYS A 186 4.54 -6.64 21.02
C LYS A 186 4.05 -7.77 20.09
N TYR A 187 2.96 -7.53 19.34
CA TYR A 187 2.40 -8.48 18.38
C TYR A 187 3.05 -8.40 16.99
N PHE A 188 3.99 -7.47 16.79
CA PHE A 188 4.51 -7.15 15.46
C PHE A 188 3.38 -6.91 14.45
N GLY A 189 2.33 -6.23 14.88
CA GLY A 189 1.17 -5.92 14.06
C GLY A 189 1.34 -4.60 13.33
N LEU A 190 0.92 -4.54 12.06
CA LEU A 190 0.87 -3.32 11.26
C LEU A 190 -0.54 -3.17 10.68
N ASP A 191 -1.19 -2.04 10.92
CA ASP A 191 -2.46 -1.73 10.26
C ASP A 191 -2.23 -1.13 8.85
N PHE A 192 -3.31 -0.85 8.12
CA PHE A 192 -3.21 -0.30 6.77
C PHE A 192 -2.47 1.05 6.72
N PHE A 193 -2.56 1.89 7.76
CA PHE A 193 -1.79 3.14 7.84
C PHE A 193 -0.31 2.86 8.01
N ASP A 194 0.01 1.87 8.84
CA ASP A 194 1.40 1.47 9.09
C ASP A 194 2.07 0.95 7.84
N LEU A 195 1.38 0.16 7.00
CA LEU A 195 1.97 -0.36 5.78
C LEU A 195 2.55 0.75 4.90
N ILE A 196 1.82 1.84 4.73
CA ILE A 196 2.29 3.00 3.97
C ILE A 196 3.37 3.77 4.72
N ASN A 197 3.18 4.02 6.02
CA ASN A 197 4.10 4.81 6.83
C ASN A 197 5.46 4.12 7.00
N PHE A 198 5.47 2.83 7.26
CA PHE A 198 6.69 2.02 7.37
C PHE A 198 7.43 1.97 6.03
N THR A 199 6.72 1.81 4.91
CA THR A 199 7.33 1.84 3.58
C THR A 199 7.96 3.21 3.30
N ILE A 200 7.28 4.31 3.61
CA ILE A 200 7.84 5.66 3.46
C ILE A 200 9.06 5.86 4.36
N TYR A 201 8.98 5.42 5.61
CA TYR A 201 10.08 5.51 6.57
C TYR A 201 11.27 4.69 6.11
N LEU A 202 11.05 3.46 5.68
CA LEU A 202 12.07 2.56 5.13
C LEU A 202 12.81 3.20 3.94
N PHE A 203 12.09 3.74 2.96
CA PHE A 203 12.68 4.40 1.79
C PHE A 203 13.39 5.73 2.12
N ARG A 204 13.08 6.34 3.25
CA ARG A 204 13.77 7.55 3.71
C ARG A 204 15.06 7.23 4.47
N THR A 205 15.01 6.15 5.26
CA THR A 205 16.11 5.76 6.16
C THR A 205 17.15 4.93 5.44
N PHE A 206 16.75 4.15 4.44
CA PHE A 206 17.60 3.24 3.67
C PHE A 206 17.52 3.55 2.17
N PRO A 207 18.30 4.53 1.67
CA PRO A 207 18.28 4.92 0.26
C PRO A 207 18.55 3.77 -0.71
N GLU A 208 19.40 2.81 -0.31
CA GLU A 208 19.72 1.64 -1.13
C GLU A 208 18.50 0.72 -1.34
N VAL A 209 17.56 0.69 -0.40
CA VAL A 209 16.30 -0.03 -0.57
C VAL A 209 15.41 0.66 -1.59
N LEU A 210 15.33 2.00 -1.52
CA LEU A 210 14.59 2.77 -2.52
C LEU A 210 15.19 2.56 -3.91
N GLU A 211 16.51 2.64 -4.07
CA GLU A 211 17.23 2.45 -5.33
C GLU A 211 16.97 1.04 -5.90
N LYS A 212 16.99 -0.01 -5.07
CA LYS A 212 16.61 -1.38 -5.47
C LYS A 212 15.22 -1.40 -6.12
N TRP A 213 14.23 -0.74 -5.51
CA TRP A 213 12.87 -0.72 -6.03
C TRP A 213 12.71 0.17 -7.26
N GLN A 214 13.41 1.32 -7.34
CA GLN A 214 13.45 2.18 -8.51
C GLN A 214 14.07 1.46 -9.72
N THR A 215 15.16 0.73 -9.50
CA THR A 215 15.81 -0.06 -10.57
C THR A 215 14.90 -1.20 -11.05
N ARG A 216 14.11 -1.80 -10.13
CA ARG A 216 13.20 -2.88 -10.47
C ARG A 216 11.97 -2.40 -11.26
N LEU A 217 11.38 -1.28 -10.86
CA LEU A 217 10.10 -0.81 -11.39
C LEU A 217 10.32 0.18 -12.54
N CYS A 218 10.33 -0.33 -13.77
CA CYS A 218 10.48 0.51 -14.96
C CYS A 218 9.21 1.29 -15.31
N TYR A 219 8.04 0.73 -14.99
CA TYR A 219 6.74 1.34 -15.27
C TYR A 219 5.83 1.27 -14.04
N ILE A 220 5.21 2.41 -13.74
CA ILE A 220 4.21 2.51 -12.68
C ILE A 220 2.93 3.04 -13.29
N MET A 221 1.87 2.27 -13.18
CA MET A 221 0.54 2.62 -13.68
C MET A 221 -0.45 2.68 -12.52
N VAL A 222 -1.29 3.70 -12.51
CA VAL A 222 -2.23 3.94 -11.42
C VAL A 222 -3.63 4.14 -12.00
N ASP A 223 -4.55 3.25 -11.62
CA ASP A 223 -5.98 3.41 -11.91
C ASP A 223 -6.63 4.30 -10.86
N GLU A 224 -7.70 5.01 -11.24
CA GLU A 224 -8.46 5.92 -10.37
C GLU A 224 -7.56 6.88 -9.57
N PHE A 225 -6.61 7.53 -10.26
CA PHE A 225 -5.60 8.41 -9.66
C PHE A 225 -6.19 9.53 -8.79
N GLN A 226 -7.43 9.97 -9.05
CA GLN A 226 -8.12 10.99 -8.27
C GLN A 226 -8.43 10.55 -6.83
N ASP A 227 -8.44 9.25 -6.54
CA ASP A 227 -8.77 8.69 -5.22
C ASP A 227 -7.54 8.53 -4.31
N ILE A 228 -6.33 8.83 -4.84
CA ILE A 228 -5.07 8.72 -4.12
C ILE A 228 -4.91 9.85 -3.12
N THR A 229 -4.56 9.53 -1.88
CA THR A 229 -4.21 10.53 -0.86
C THR A 229 -2.86 11.19 -1.16
N ALA A 230 -2.63 12.37 -0.60
CA ALA A 230 -1.36 13.08 -0.74
C ALA A 230 -0.15 12.26 -0.21
N LYS A 231 -0.36 11.41 0.79
CA LYS A 231 0.66 10.53 1.35
C LYS A 231 1.01 9.38 0.38
N GLU A 232 0.00 8.75 -0.18
CA GLU A 232 0.15 7.69 -1.20
C GLU A 232 0.83 8.23 -2.46
N PHE A 233 0.42 9.43 -2.91
CA PHE A 233 1.08 10.11 -4.03
C PHE A 233 2.57 10.37 -3.75
N LYS A 234 2.92 10.83 -2.54
CA LYS A 234 4.33 11.04 -2.16
C LYS A 234 5.14 9.73 -2.20
N LEU A 235 4.53 8.61 -1.85
CA LEU A 235 5.17 7.30 -1.94
C LEU A 235 5.39 6.90 -3.40
N ILE A 236 4.33 6.93 -4.22
CA ILE A 236 4.39 6.56 -5.65
C ILE A 236 5.39 7.43 -6.41
N ARG A 237 5.43 8.73 -6.13
CA ARG A 237 6.37 9.67 -6.77
C ARG A 237 7.84 9.38 -6.45
N ARG A 238 8.14 8.63 -5.40
CA ARG A 238 9.51 8.26 -5.03
C ARG A 238 10.00 7.03 -5.77
N LEU A 239 9.10 6.19 -6.20
CA LEU A 239 9.38 5.02 -7.01
C LEU A 239 9.64 5.40 -8.47
#